data_793ffb20686739ba14d04e6e368da630
#
_entry.id   793ffb20686739ba14d04e6e368da630
#
_cell.length_a   1.000
_cell.length_b   1.000
_cell.length_c   1.000
_cell.angle_alpha   90.00
_cell.angle_beta   90.00
_cell.angle_gamma   90.00
#
_symmetry.space_group_name_H-M   'P 1'
#
loop_
_entity.id
_entity.type
_entity.pdbx_description
1 polymer ?
#
loop_
_entity_poly.entity_id
_entity_poly.type
_entity_poly.pdbx_seq_one_letter_code
_entity_poly.pdbx_strand_id
1 'polypeptide(L)'
;MINLSNIGHTIIRLPYESSGSIASAWNTSANSCFYACGPTQLDPEIRLYEILHSSPDNENFRLIAGWKSPRDQPTDTPDKLVSLHYFADELSFCLTLNCGDIVIVRREPEEHQSHVEIAGSVDAGIAAAAWSPDDELLAVVTNAKSFLLMSRDYDLVFETEIGPDDIQSTKHVSVGWGTAETQFKGRRVKSLRDPTVPEKVDLGSLSLSDKGEVNISWRGDGAYVAINSVDNEKRRTIRVYTRDGQLDSVSEPVDGLEGALSWRPAGNLLASVQRLSNRASIVFFERNGLRHGDFSLRLDKDELKSWGSVITLAWNSDSSILAVQFKDRTQLWTMKNYHYYLKKEIKNLQQKTEPLLSIKWHPEKPYMLHKCYSGKLIHS
;
A
#
# COMPACT_ATOMS: atom_id res chain seq x y z
N MET A 1 12.74 14.66 -21.64
CA MET A 1 11.45 14.21 -21.05
C MET A 1 11.30 12.73 -21.39
N ILE A 2 11.24 11.85 -20.39
CA ILE A 2 11.03 10.41 -20.66
C ILE A 2 9.54 10.24 -20.99
N ASN A 3 9.24 9.85 -22.23
CA ASN A 3 7.87 9.53 -22.63
C ASN A 3 7.55 8.11 -22.17
N LEU A 4 6.56 7.97 -21.28
CA LEU A 4 6.04 6.67 -20.91
C LEU A 4 5.12 6.17 -22.02
N SER A 5 5.54 5.12 -22.72
CA SER A 5 4.74 4.39 -23.72
C SER A 5 4.27 3.07 -23.10
N ASN A 6 3.14 2.56 -23.57
CA ASN A 6 2.73 1.20 -23.25
C ASN A 6 3.56 0.26 -24.12
N ILE A 7 4.40 -0.59 -23.51
CA ILE A 7 5.27 -1.54 -24.24
C ILE A 7 4.49 -2.81 -24.58
N GLY A 8 3.47 -3.12 -23.79
CA GLY A 8 2.63 -4.29 -24.00
C GLY A 8 1.64 -4.45 -22.86
N HIS A 9 0.61 -5.23 -23.08
CA HIS A 9 -0.28 -5.72 -22.04
C HIS A 9 -0.61 -7.18 -22.33
N THR A 10 -0.64 -7.97 -21.30
CA THR A 10 -1.08 -9.37 -21.38
C THR A 10 -2.31 -9.50 -20.52
N ILE A 11 -3.37 -10.06 -21.08
CA ILE A 11 -4.58 -10.37 -20.33
C ILE A 11 -4.49 -11.84 -19.95
N ILE A 12 -4.38 -12.08 -18.65
CA ILE A 12 -4.37 -13.42 -18.09
C ILE A 12 -5.72 -13.62 -17.43
N ARG A 13 -6.44 -14.62 -17.90
CA ARG A 13 -7.71 -15.05 -17.31
C ARG A 13 -7.42 -16.17 -16.34
N LEU A 14 -7.51 -15.89 -15.06
CA LEU A 14 -7.47 -16.95 -14.05
C LEU A 14 -8.71 -17.83 -14.18
N PRO A 15 -8.58 -19.16 -13.97
CA PRO A 15 -9.65 -20.12 -14.21
C PRO A 15 -10.87 -19.99 -13.29
N TYR A 16 -10.83 -19.08 -12.33
CA TYR A 16 -11.88 -18.88 -11.33
C TYR A 16 -12.26 -17.41 -11.20
N GLU A 17 -13.55 -17.14 -10.94
CA GLU A 17 -14.01 -15.81 -10.57
C GLU A 17 -13.36 -15.38 -9.24
N SER A 18 -12.34 -14.55 -9.32
CA SER A 18 -11.64 -14.04 -8.14
C SER A 18 -12.39 -12.85 -7.55
N SER A 19 -13.47 -13.11 -6.83
CA SER A 19 -14.09 -12.09 -5.96
C SER A 19 -13.37 -11.96 -4.62
N GLY A 20 -12.31 -12.74 -4.38
CA GLY A 20 -11.53 -12.77 -3.17
C GLY A 20 -10.41 -11.73 -3.12
N SER A 21 -9.68 -11.72 -2.02
CA SER A 21 -8.48 -10.90 -1.85
C SER A 21 -7.36 -11.33 -2.80
N ILE A 22 -6.58 -10.37 -3.27
CA ILE A 22 -5.43 -10.62 -4.15
C ILE A 22 -4.21 -9.91 -3.59
N ALA A 23 -3.09 -10.62 -3.57
CA ALA A 23 -1.78 -10.06 -3.29
C ALA A 23 -0.79 -10.43 -4.40
N SER A 24 0.26 -9.63 -4.57
CA SER A 24 1.25 -9.84 -5.62
C SER A 24 2.67 -9.63 -5.13
N ALA A 25 3.63 -10.32 -5.74
CA ALA A 25 5.05 -10.16 -5.50
C ALA A 25 5.83 -10.23 -6.83
N TRP A 26 7.02 -9.61 -6.88
CA TRP A 26 7.91 -9.68 -8.03
C TRP A 26 8.97 -10.76 -7.85
N ASN A 27 9.27 -11.46 -8.94
CA ASN A 27 10.51 -12.18 -9.11
C ASN A 27 11.44 -11.32 -9.97
N THR A 28 12.37 -10.64 -9.34
CA THR A 28 13.31 -9.73 -10.03
C THR A 28 14.25 -10.48 -10.94
N SER A 29 14.70 -11.68 -10.52
CA SER A 29 15.65 -12.52 -11.26
C SER A 29 15.06 -13.05 -12.58
N ALA A 30 13.82 -13.55 -12.54
CA ALA A 30 13.14 -14.09 -13.74
C ALA A 30 12.28 -13.04 -14.47
N ASN A 31 12.17 -11.82 -13.94
CA ASN A 31 11.29 -10.78 -14.46
C ASN A 31 9.84 -11.26 -14.62
N SER A 32 9.38 -12.09 -13.68
CA SER A 32 8.02 -12.61 -13.59
C SER A 32 7.29 -12.03 -12.38
N CYS A 33 5.97 -12.21 -12.32
CA CYS A 33 5.15 -11.77 -11.21
C CYS A 33 4.40 -12.94 -10.60
N PHE A 34 4.33 -12.96 -9.28
CA PHE A 34 3.51 -13.91 -8.54
C PHE A 34 2.22 -13.25 -8.08
N TYR A 35 1.15 -14.03 -8.12
CA TYR A 35 -0.16 -13.64 -7.63
C TYR A 35 -0.73 -14.72 -6.74
N ALA A 36 -1.15 -14.35 -5.55
CA ALA A 36 -1.98 -15.17 -4.71
C ALA A 36 -3.43 -14.65 -4.74
N CYS A 37 -4.40 -15.53 -4.83
CA CYS A 37 -5.81 -15.20 -4.83
C CYS A 37 -6.62 -16.19 -3.99
N GLY A 38 -7.74 -15.73 -3.46
CA GLY A 38 -8.61 -16.48 -2.55
C GLY A 38 -8.32 -16.16 -1.08
N PRO A 39 -9.01 -16.82 -0.14
CA PRO A 39 -10.22 -17.63 -0.38
C PRO A 39 -11.44 -16.76 -0.75
N THR A 40 -12.49 -17.40 -1.26
CA THR A 40 -13.77 -16.76 -1.56
C THR A 40 -14.89 -17.44 -0.78
N GLN A 41 -16.11 -16.87 -0.80
CA GLN A 41 -17.27 -17.53 -0.19
C GLN A 41 -17.63 -18.88 -0.81
N LEU A 42 -17.33 -19.06 -2.10
CA LEU A 42 -17.68 -20.27 -2.87
C LEU A 42 -16.51 -21.26 -2.91
N ASP A 43 -15.28 -20.79 -2.72
CA ASP A 43 -14.08 -21.60 -2.83
C ASP A 43 -13.09 -21.24 -1.70
N PRO A 44 -12.87 -22.13 -0.73
CA PRO A 44 -11.99 -21.88 0.40
C PRO A 44 -10.51 -22.00 0.03
N GLU A 45 -10.17 -22.33 -1.22
CA GLU A 45 -8.79 -22.49 -1.62
C GLU A 45 -8.10 -21.15 -1.88
N ILE A 46 -6.85 -21.08 -1.42
CA ILE A 46 -5.88 -20.05 -1.79
C ILE A 46 -5.01 -20.65 -2.89
N ARG A 47 -4.82 -19.91 -3.98
CA ARG A 47 -4.00 -20.35 -5.11
C ARG A 47 -2.91 -19.33 -5.39
N LEU A 48 -1.69 -19.82 -5.61
CA LEU A 48 -0.52 -19.05 -5.95
C LEU A 48 -0.12 -19.35 -7.40
N TYR A 49 -0.03 -18.30 -8.22
CA TYR A 49 0.32 -18.36 -9.63
C TYR A 49 1.59 -17.57 -9.94
N GLU A 50 2.38 -18.08 -10.89
CA GLU A 50 3.44 -17.32 -11.54
C GLU A 50 2.98 -16.86 -12.93
N ILE A 51 3.22 -15.60 -13.23
CA ILE A 51 2.92 -14.99 -14.52
C ILE A 51 4.23 -14.74 -15.27
N LEU A 52 4.36 -15.36 -16.43
CA LEU A 52 5.52 -15.29 -17.29
C LEU A 52 5.29 -14.23 -18.37
N HIS A 53 6.19 -13.25 -18.49
CA HIS A 53 6.06 -12.17 -19.49
C HIS A 53 6.52 -12.56 -20.89
N SER A 54 7.17 -13.72 -21.08
CA SER A 54 7.90 -14.09 -22.29
C SER A 54 7.62 -15.49 -22.79
N SER A 55 6.48 -16.10 -22.50
CA SER A 55 6.15 -17.42 -23.05
C SER A 55 5.63 -17.27 -24.50
N PRO A 56 6.24 -17.91 -25.50
CA PRO A 56 5.73 -17.97 -26.88
C PRO A 56 4.45 -18.80 -26.99
N ASP A 57 4.23 -19.71 -26.05
CA ASP A 57 3.02 -20.51 -25.93
C ASP A 57 1.97 -19.73 -25.11
N ASN A 58 0.72 -19.81 -25.49
CA ASN A 58 -0.40 -19.06 -24.90
C ASN A 58 -0.65 -19.30 -23.39
N GLU A 59 0.18 -20.09 -22.71
CA GLU A 59 0.15 -20.30 -21.25
C GLU A 59 1.04 -19.28 -20.55
N ASN A 60 0.49 -18.10 -20.34
CA ASN A 60 1.21 -17.01 -19.65
C ASN A 60 1.18 -17.11 -18.13
N PHE A 61 0.62 -18.17 -17.56
CA PHE A 61 0.56 -18.38 -16.11
C PHE A 61 0.75 -19.85 -15.75
N ARG A 62 1.33 -20.07 -14.57
CA ARG A 62 1.54 -21.41 -14.00
C ARG A 62 1.05 -21.43 -12.57
N LEU A 63 0.25 -22.44 -12.20
CA LEU A 63 -0.09 -22.70 -10.80
C LEU A 63 1.16 -23.23 -10.08
N ILE A 64 1.53 -22.57 -8.97
CA ILE A 64 2.65 -22.98 -8.12
C ILE A 64 2.14 -23.87 -7.00
N ALA A 65 1.09 -23.42 -6.29
CA ALA A 65 0.50 -24.11 -5.17
C ALA A 65 -0.98 -23.75 -5.03
N GLY A 66 -1.73 -24.70 -4.48
CA GLY A 66 -3.11 -24.48 -4.06
C GLY A 66 -3.36 -25.24 -2.76
N TRP A 67 -3.97 -24.56 -1.78
CA TRP A 67 -4.29 -25.16 -0.47
C TRP A 67 -5.55 -24.52 0.11
N LYS A 68 -6.21 -25.25 0.98
CA LYS A 68 -7.34 -24.69 1.72
C LYS A 68 -6.85 -23.77 2.82
N SER A 69 -7.58 -22.68 3.06
CA SER A 69 -7.31 -21.83 4.21
C SER A 69 -7.35 -22.67 5.50
N PRO A 70 -6.36 -22.50 6.42
CA PRO A 70 -6.22 -23.36 7.59
C PRO A 70 -7.42 -23.37 8.53
N ARG A 71 -8.21 -22.32 8.53
CA ARG A 71 -9.40 -22.18 9.36
C ARG A 71 -10.64 -22.60 8.61
N ASP A 72 -10.97 -23.88 8.69
CA ASP A 72 -12.23 -24.48 8.25
C ASP A 72 -13.41 -24.10 9.19
N GLN A 73 -13.47 -22.85 9.65
CA GLN A 73 -14.60 -22.39 10.44
C GLN A 73 -15.67 -21.84 9.50
N PRO A 74 -16.93 -22.23 9.63
CA PRO A 74 -18.06 -21.61 8.93
C PRO A 74 -18.34 -20.22 9.54
N THR A 75 -17.42 -19.30 9.32
CA THR A 75 -17.66 -17.88 9.59
C THR A 75 -18.36 -17.31 8.34
N ASP A 76 -19.34 -16.46 8.55
CA ASP A 76 -20.11 -15.82 7.47
C ASP A 76 -19.23 -15.01 6.49
N THR A 77 -17.97 -14.78 6.82
CA THR A 77 -17.01 -14.06 5.98
C THR A 77 -15.76 -14.91 5.72
N PRO A 78 -15.38 -15.12 4.46
CA PRO A 78 -14.12 -15.80 4.14
C PRO A 78 -12.94 -15.02 4.68
N ASP A 79 -11.86 -15.73 5.00
CA ASP A 79 -10.60 -15.13 5.37
C ASP A 79 -10.06 -14.24 4.23
N LYS A 80 -9.15 -13.33 4.55
CA LYS A 80 -8.57 -12.40 3.58
C LYS A 80 -7.07 -12.55 3.53
N LEU A 81 -6.56 -12.61 2.31
CA LEU A 81 -5.14 -12.49 2.06
C LEU A 81 -4.71 -11.02 2.29
N VAL A 82 -3.76 -10.81 3.19
CA VAL A 82 -3.27 -9.48 3.57
C VAL A 82 -2.03 -9.12 2.77
N SER A 83 -1.05 -10.02 2.69
CA SER A 83 0.19 -9.77 1.94
C SER A 83 0.73 -11.04 1.27
N LEU A 84 1.56 -10.82 0.25
CA LEU A 84 2.39 -11.84 -0.40
C LEU A 84 3.79 -11.26 -0.56
N HIS A 85 4.79 -12.04 -0.13
CA HIS A 85 6.19 -11.74 -0.33
C HIS A 85 6.91 -12.95 -0.94
N TYR A 86 7.95 -12.72 -1.73
CA TYR A 86 8.77 -13.75 -2.36
C TYR A 86 10.22 -13.59 -1.95
N PHE A 87 10.78 -14.63 -1.37
CA PHE A 87 12.20 -14.74 -1.03
C PHE A 87 12.95 -15.42 -2.18
N ALA A 88 13.74 -14.66 -2.90
CA ALA A 88 14.43 -15.15 -4.09
C ALA A 88 15.59 -16.10 -3.77
N ASP A 89 16.20 -15.95 -2.62
CA ASP A 89 17.31 -16.78 -2.12
C ASP A 89 16.86 -18.18 -1.68
N GLU A 90 15.65 -18.28 -1.12
CA GLU A 90 15.08 -19.56 -0.63
C GLU A 90 14.06 -20.16 -1.60
N LEU A 91 13.72 -19.46 -2.68
CA LEU A 91 12.62 -19.84 -3.60
C LEU A 91 11.29 -20.06 -2.85
N SER A 92 11.07 -19.30 -1.80
CA SER A 92 9.92 -19.44 -0.90
C SER A 92 9.02 -18.20 -0.93
N PHE A 93 7.79 -18.40 -0.50
CA PHE A 93 6.78 -17.33 -0.41
C PHE A 93 6.27 -17.24 1.02
N CYS A 94 6.10 -16.02 1.50
CA CYS A 94 5.40 -15.73 2.74
C CYS A 94 4.06 -15.07 2.43
N LEU A 95 2.97 -15.66 2.93
CA LEU A 95 1.64 -15.11 2.85
C LEU A 95 1.11 -14.85 4.26
N THR A 96 0.48 -13.70 4.44
CA THR A 96 -0.19 -13.39 5.71
C THR A 96 -1.69 -13.31 5.48
N LEU A 97 -2.45 -13.90 6.40
CA LEU A 97 -3.90 -13.96 6.36
C LEU A 97 -4.51 -13.09 7.46
N ASN A 98 -5.70 -12.54 7.22
CA ASN A 98 -6.38 -11.69 8.19
C ASN A 98 -6.76 -12.42 9.48
N CYS A 99 -6.97 -13.75 9.42
CA CYS A 99 -7.17 -14.57 10.60
C CYS A 99 -5.95 -14.62 11.53
N GLY A 100 -4.76 -14.26 11.05
CA GLY A 100 -3.51 -14.22 11.80
C GLY A 100 -2.47 -15.21 11.33
N ASP A 101 -2.82 -16.14 10.45
CA ASP A 101 -1.88 -17.18 10.03
C ASP A 101 -0.83 -16.61 9.06
N ILE A 102 0.41 -17.05 9.27
CA ILE A 102 1.56 -16.79 8.40
C ILE A 102 1.90 -18.10 7.71
N VAL A 103 1.69 -18.15 6.41
CA VAL A 103 1.83 -19.36 5.59
C VAL A 103 3.09 -19.24 4.74
N ILE A 104 3.91 -20.30 4.76
CA ILE A 104 5.10 -20.41 3.92
C ILE A 104 4.83 -21.44 2.84
N VAL A 105 5.16 -21.06 1.61
CA VAL A 105 5.13 -21.95 0.46
C VAL A 105 6.55 -22.09 -0.05
N ARG A 106 7.15 -23.27 0.10
CA ARG A 106 8.48 -23.58 -0.47
C ARG A 106 8.31 -24.31 -1.78
N ARG A 107 9.05 -23.88 -2.77
CA ARG A 107 9.07 -24.50 -4.09
C ARG A 107 10.26 -25.46 -4.18
N GLU A 108 9.97 -26.74 -4.34
CA GLU A 108 10.98 -27.74 -4.61
C GLU A 108 11.20 -27.87 -6.12
N PRO A 109 12.42 -27.57 -6.62
CA PRO A 109 12.70 -27.55 -8.06
C PRO A 109 12.55 -28.92 -8.72
N GLU A 110 12.77 -30.00 -7.96
CA GLU A 110 12.86 -31.38 -8.47
C GLU A 110 11.52 -32.14 -8.46
N GLU A 111 10.59 -31.79 -7.58
CA GLU A 111 9.39 -32.60 -7.34
C GLU A 111 8.10 -32.11 -7.99
N HIS A 112 8.08 -30.94 -8.67
CA HIS A 112 6.87 -30.29 -9.17
C HIS A 112 5.77 -30.08 -8.11
N GLN A 113 6.08 -30.32 -6.84
CA GLN A 113 5.22 -30.09 -5.69
C GLN A 113 5.75 -28.93 -4.88
N SER A 114 4.83 -28.14 -4.33
CA SER A 114 5.17 -27.07 -3.39
C SER A 114 4.77 -27.52 -2.00
N HIS A 115 5.66 -27.36 -1.03
CA HIS A 115 5.37 -27.61 0.36
C HIS A 115 4.74 -26.37 0.98
N VAL A 116 3.57 -26.53 1.62
CA VAL A 116 2.82 -25.46 2.28
C VAL A 116 2.79 -25.75 3.78
N GLU A 117 3.23 -24.79 4.58
CA GLU A 117 3.25 -24.91 6.05
C GLU A 117 2.79 -23.61 6.71
N ILE A 118 2.24 -23.69 7.91
CA ILE A 118 1.96 -22.53 8.76
C ILE A 118 3.19 -22.33 9.63
N ALA A 119 3.91 -21.22 9.39
CA ALA A 119 5.13 -20.89 10.14
C ALA A 119 4.82 -20.23 11.48
N GLY A 120 3.67 -19.57 11.59
CA GLY A 120 3.23 -18.90 12.81
C GLY A 120 1.79 -18.43 12.74
N SER A 121 1.24 -18.05 13.88
CA SER A 121 -0.09 -17.48 13.96
C SER A 121 -0.13 -16.34 15.00
N VAL A 122 -0.80 -15.26 14.64
CA VAL A 122 -1.06 -14.12 15.53
C VAL A 122 -2.52 -14.15 15.96
N ASP A 123 -2.78 -14.50 17.22
CA ASP A 123 -4.14 -14.74 17.73
C ASP A 123 -5.10 -13.57 17.52
N ALA A 124 -4.59 -12.34 17.61
CA ALA A 124 -5.36 -11.13 17.39
C ALA A 124 -5.73 -10.89 15.90
N GLY A 125 -5.25 -11.73 14.99
CA GLY A 125 -5.38 -11.53 13.54
C GLY A 125 -4.46 -10.43 13.00
N ILE A 126 -4.31 -10.37 11.68
CA ILE A 126 -3.42 -9.44 10.98
C ILE A 126 -4.25 -8.46 10.14
N ALA A 127 -4.16 -7.17 10.48
CA ALA A 127 -4.80 -6.09 9.72
C ALA A 127 -3.93 -5.65 8.52
N ALA A 128 -2.61 -5.57 8.71
CA ALA A 128 -1.65 -5.22 7.67
C ALA A 128 -0.30 -5.89 7.96
N ALA A 129 0.44 -6.22 6.90
CA ALA A 129 1.78 -6.79 6.99
C ALA A 129 2.66 -6.34 5.81
N ALA A 130 3.93 -6.07 6.08
CA ALA A 130 4.91 -5.70 5.07
C ALA A 130 6.32 -6.11 5.49
N TRP A 131 7.06 -6.75 4.58
CA TRP A 131 8.48 -7.04 4.76
C TRP A 131 9.34 -5.79 4.57
N SER A 132 10.42 -5.70 5.31
CA SER A 132 11.47 -4.70 5.09
C SER A 132 12.15 -4.94 3.73
N PRO A 133 12.74 -3.89 3.11
CA PRO A 133 13.35 -4.03 1.77
C PRO A 133 14.54 -4.99 1.69
N ASP A 134 15.14 -5.33 2.81
CA ASP A 134 16.25 -6.27 2.95
C ASP A 134 15.79 -7.69 3.34
N ASP A 135 14.48 -7.94 3.41
CA ASP A 135 13.86 -9.22 3.75
C ASP A 135 14.17 -9.77 5.17
N GLU A 136 14.64 -8.90 6.08
CA GLU A 136 15.07 -9.31 7.43
C GLU A 136 13.96 -9.22 8.47
N LEU A 137 13.02 -8.25 8.30
CA LEU A 137 11.98 -7.97 9.28
C LEU A 137 10.60 -7.92 8.65
N LEU A 138 9.65 -8.59 9.26
CA LEU A 138 8.23 -8.51 8.97
C LEU A 138 7.56 -7.53 9.95
N ALA A 139 7.05 -6.42 9.44
CA ALA A 139 6.20 -5.50 10.19
C ALA A 139 4.74 -5.97 10.09
N VAL A 140 4.09 -6.15 11.22
CA VAL A 140 2.70 -6.59 11.33
C VAL A 140 1.92 -5.63 12.20
N VAL A 141 0.73 -5.25 11.77
CA VAL A 141 -0.26 -4.59 12.62
C VAL A 141 -1.43 -5.53 12.80
N THR A 142 -1.77 -5.78 14.06
CA THR A 142 -2.84 -6.71 14.43
C THR A 142 -4.22 -6.03 14.38
N ASN A 143 -5.29 -6.83 14.32
CA ASN A 143 -6.65 -6.31 14.44
C ASN A 143 -6.93 -5.73 15.85
N ALA A 144 -6.12 -6.08 16.86
CA ALA A 144 -6.14 -5.50 18.20
C ALA A 144 -5.36 -4.17 18.31
N LYS A 145 -4.83 -3.66 17.19
CA LYS A 145 -4.01 -2.43 17.13
C LYS A 145 -2.66 -2.54 17.86
N SER A 146 -2.04 -3.70 17.87
CA SER A 146 -0.64 -3.86 18.26
C SER A 146 0.24 -3.82 17.02
N PHE A 147 1.42 -3.23 17.15
CA PHE A 147 2.49 -3.27 16.17
C PHE A 147 3.54 -4.29 16.59
N LEU A 148 3.82 -5.25 15.71
CA LEU A 148 4.79 -6.32 15.92
C LEU A 148 5.90 -6.19 14.87
N LEU A 149 7.14 -6.44 15.28
CA LEU A 149 8.24 -6.74 14.38
C LEU A 149 8.66 -8.19 14.61
N MET A 150 8.73 -8.96 13.55
CA MET A 150 9.14 -10.35 13.55
C MET A 150 10.39 -10.52 12.70
N SER A 151 11.29 -11.42 13.10
CA SER A 151 12.46 -11.79 12.32
C SER A 151 12.06 -12.61 11.08
N ARG A 152 13.05 -12.96 10.24
CA ARG A 152 12.84 -13.85 9.09
C ARG A 152 12.43 -15.27 9.51
N ASP A 153 12.81 -15.70 10.72
CA ASP A 153 12.41 -16.97 11.32
C ASP A 153 11.06 -16.90 12.04
N TYR A 154 10.34 -15.77 11.90
CA TYR A 154 9.03 -15.47 12.51
C TYR A 154 9.07 -15.36 14.04
N ASP A 155 10.24 -15.17 14.63
CA ASP A 155 10.38 -14.85 16.05
C ASP A 155 9.99 -13.40 16.31
N LEU A 156 9.25 -13.16 17.40
CA LEU A 156 8.87 -11.83 17.83
C LEU A 156 10.10 -11.05 18.33
N VAL A 157 10.45 -9.98 17.64
CA VAL A 157 11.58 -9.10 18.00
C VAL A 157 11.09 -7.92 18.85
N PHE A 158 9.93 -7.37 18.51
CA PHE A 158 9.37 -6.21 19.18
C PHE A 158 7.84 -6.21 19.12
N GLU A 159 7.21 -5.72 20.20
CA GLU A 159 5.77 -5.52 20.29
C GLU A 159 5.44 -4.23 21.04
N THR A 160 4.45 -3.48 20.54
CA THR A 160 3.89 -2.31 21.21
C THR A 160 2.44 -2.10 20.82
N GLU A 161 1.64 -1.53 21.73
CA GLU A 161 0.29 -1.10 21.39
C GLU A 161 0.31 0.23 20.64
N ILE A 162 -0.55 0.36 19.62
CA ILE A 162 -0.78 1.61 18.91
C ILE A 162 -1.90 2.36 19.64
N GLY A 163 -1.55 3.32 20.46
CA GLY A 163 -2.49 4.05 21.30
C GLY A 163 -2.48 5.57 21.11
N PRO A 164 -3.50 6.27 21.64
CA PRO A 164 -3.58 7.73 21.57
C PRO A 164 -2.51 8.43 22.43
N ASP A 165 -1.96 7.75 23.43
CA ASP A 165 -0.94 8.30 24.32
C ASP A 165 0.39 8.57 23.63
N ASP A 166 0.67 7.87 22.52
CA ASP A 166 1.82 8.11 21.67
C ASP A 166 1.87 9.53 21.10
N ILE A 167 0.70 10.15 20.93
CA ILE A 167 0.55 11.50 20.37
C ILE A 167 1.10 12.56 21.33
N GLN A 168 1.06 12.31 22.62
CA GLN A 168 1.52 13.27 23.66
C GLN A 168 3.06 13.26 23.79
N SER A 169 3.72 12.18 23.42
CA SER A 169 5.19 12.06 23.53
C SER A 169 5.93 12.83 22.44
N THR A 170 5.30 13.10 21.31
CA THR A 170 5.90 13.81 20.18
C THR A 170 5.74 15.31 20.34
N LYS A 171 6.70 15.94 21.00
CA LYS A 171 6.88 17.40 20.92
C LYS A 171 7.49 17.70 19.55
N HIS A 172 6.66 18.15 18.61
CA HIS A 172 7.15 18.70 17.35
C HIS A 172 8.03 19.92 17.65
N VAL A 173 9.33 19.71 17.73
CA VAL A 173 10.28 20.81 17.83
C VAL A 173 10.42 21.37 16.41
N SER A 174 9.73 22.46 16.13
CA SER A 174 9.96 23.24 14.91
C SER A 174 11.39 23.77 14.92
N VAL A 175 12.29 23.09 14.25
CA VAL A 175 13.68 23.54 14.11
C VAL A 175 13.73 24.56 12.97
N GLY A 176 13.27 25.79 13.26
CA GLY A 176 13.66 27.03 12.59
C GLY A 176 13.44 27.23 11.08
N TRP A 177 13.00 26.23 10.32
CA TRP A 177 12.86 26.32 8.85
C TRP A 177 11.48 26.82 8.41
N GLY A 178 10.60 27.19 9.33
CA GLY A 178 9.24 27.66 9.03
C GLY A 178 8.34 26.52 8.55
N THR A 179 7.03 26.69 8.69
CA THR A 179 6.04 25.80 8.09
C THR A 179 6.14 25.87 6.56
N ALA A 180 5.75 24.81 5.84
CA ALA A 180 5.71 24.78 4.36
C ALA A 180 5.00 26.02 3.78
N GLU A 181 4.03 26.57 4.51
CA GLU A 181 3.36 27.83 4.17
C GLU A 181 4.30 29.05 4.16
N THR A 182 5.34 29.08 4.97
CA THR A 182 6.26 30.21 5.03
C THR A 182 7.41 30.10 4.03
N GLN A 183 7.80 28.89 3.61
CA GLN A 183 8.88 28.71 2.65
C GLN A 183 8.43 28.84 1.19
N PHE A 184 7.21 28.42 0.85
CA PHE A 184 6.74 28.35 -0.53
C PHE A 184 5.74 29.44 -0.93
N LYS A 185 5.12 30.10 0.04
CA LYS A 185 4.31 31.30 -0.22
C LYS A 185 5.19 32.51 -0.11
N GLY A 186 5.60 33.05 -1.26
CA GLY A 186 6.42 34.26 -1.33
C GLY A 186 5.81 35.44 -0.53
N ARG A 187 6.63 36.45 -0.20
CA ARG A 187 6.28 37.63 0.61
C ARG A 187 4.93 38.27 0.29
N ARG A 188 4.41 38.15 -0.95
CA ARG A 188 3.13 38.70 -1.38
C ARG A 188 1.89 38.05 -0.75
N VAL A 189 1.96 36.80 -0.32
CA VAL A 189 0.79 36.11 0.25
C VAL A 189 0.59 36.46 1.73
N LYS A 190 1.66 36.80 2.45
CA LYS A 190 1.55 37.29 3.84
C LYS A 190 0.87 38.63 3.94
N SER A 191 0.96 39.50 2.93
CA SER A 191 0.34 40.85 2.93
C SER A 191 -1.14 40.84 2.54
N LEU A 192 -1.68 39.75 2.03
CA LEU A 192 -3.08 39.59 1.60
C LEU A 192 -3.95 38.82 2.61
N ARG A 193 -3.37 38.33 3.67
CA ARG A 193 -4.13 37.60 4.70
C ARG A 193 -4.76 38.59 5.66
N ASP A 194 -6.07 38.57 5.77
CA ASP A 194 -6.79 39.32 6.77
C ASP A 194 -6.46 38.73 8.16
N PRO A 195 -5.80 39.48 9.06
CA PRO A 195 -5.42 38.97 10.38
C PRO A 195 -6.63 38.68 11.28
N THR A 196 -7.82 39.13 10.89
CA THR A 196 -9.07 38.90 11.65
C THR A 196 -9.72 37.55 11.31
N VAL A 197 -9.30 36.90 10.22
CA VAL A 197 -9.79 35.56 9.87
C VAL A 197 -8.96 34.52 10.62
N PRO A 198 -9.55 33.76 11.57
CA PRO A 198 -8.83 32.76 12.31
C PRO A 198 -8.24 31.71 11.36
N GLU A 199 -7.03 31.29 11.64
CA GLU A 199 -6.38 30.23 10.89
C GLU A 199 -7.18 28.94 11.06
N LYS A 200 -7.61 28.34 9.93
CA LYS A 200 -8.24 27.03 9.99
C LYS A 200 -7.17 26.00 10.42
N VAL A 201 -7.25 25.57 11.65
CA VAL A 201 -6.43 24.51 12.19
C VAL A 201 -7.10 23.17 11.84
N ASP A 202 -6.37 22.30 11.15
CA ASP A 202 -6.83 20.92 10.92
C ASP A 202 -6.84 20.17 12.27
N LEU A 203 -7.99 19.59 12.61
CA LEU A 203 -8.19 18.82 13.86
C LEU A 203 -7.95 17.32 13.64
N GLY A 204 -7.78 16.89 12.39
CA GLY A 204 -7.61 15.50 12.00
C GLY A 204 -8.91 14.72 11.90
N SER A 205 -10.04 15.41 11.59
CA SER A 205 -11.32 14.75 11.38
C SER A 205 -11.23 13.69 10.28
N LEU A 206 -11.90 12.54 10.49
CA LEU A 206 -11.90 11.44 9.52
C LEU A 206 -12.57 11.85 8.20
N SER A 207 -12.10 11.28 7.10
CA SER A 207 -12.81 11.31 5.82
C SER A 207 -14.14 10.56 5.94
N LEU A 208 -15.21 11.07 5.32
CA LEU A 208 -16.50 10.38 5.25
C LEU A 208 -16.44 9.03 4.51
N SER A 209 -15.40 8.82 3.71
CA SER A 209 -15.15 7.59 2.96
C SER A 209 -14.07 6.70 3.58
N ASP A 210 -13.59 7.04 4.78
CA ASP A 210 -12.60 6.23 5.49
C ASP A 210 -13.16 4.87 5.87
N LYS A 211 -12.43 3.81 5.56
CA LYS A 211 -12.83 2.42 5.84
C LYS A 211 -12.14 1.82 7.06
N GLY A 212 -11.31 2.59 7.75
CA GLY A 212 -10.52 2.12 8.88
C GLY A 212 -9.34 1.22 8.49
N GLU A 213 -9.04 1.05 7.21
CA GLU A 213 -7.95 0.21 6.73
C GLU A 213 -6.60 0.69 7.28
N VAL A 214 -5.75 -0.26 7.66
CA VAL A 214 -4.38 -0.02 8.11
C VAL A 214 -3.42 -0.24 6.94
N ASN A 215 -2.43 0.63 6.80
CA ASN A 215 -1.39 0.48 5.79
C ASN A 215 0.00 0.67 6.39
N ILE A 216 0.94 -0.15 5.93
CA ILE A 216 2.35 -0.14 6.33
C ILE A 216 3.20 0.22 5.11
N SER A 217 4.22 1.04 5.31
CA SER A 217 5.19 1.35 4.27
C SER A 217 6.59 1.51 4.88
N TRP A 218 7.53 0.71 4.41
CA TRP A 218 8.94 0.82 4.77
C TRP A 218 9.62 1.93 3.96
N ARG A 219 10.63 2.57 4.57
CA ARG A 219 11.59 3.39 3.84
C ARG A 219 12.50 2.47 3.02
N GLY A 220 12.98 2.95 1.87
CA GLY A 220 13.73 2.11 0.93
C GLY A 220 15.03 1.50 1.47
N ASP A 221 15.60 2.06 2.55
CA ASP A 221 16.79 1.52 3.24
C ASP A 221 16.44 0.61 4.44
N GLY A 222 15.15 0.39 4.72
CA GLY A 222 14.70 -0.43 5.84
C GLY A 222 14.94 0.14 7.24
N ALA A 223 15.43 1.39 7.36
CA ALA A 223 15.74 1.98 8.66
C ALA A 223 14.51 2.49 9.42
N TYR A 224 13.40 2.71 8.74
CA TYR A 224 12.13 3.17 9.31
C TYR A 224 10.94 2.50 8.66
N VAL A 225 9.88 2.36 9.43
CA VAL A 225 8.57 1.89 8.97
C VAL A 225 7.48 2.89 9.37
N ALA A 226 6.57 3.18 8.47
CA ALA A 226 5.42 4.03 8.71
C ALA A 226 4.14 3.21 8.74
N ILE A 227 3.27 3.50 9.70
CA ILE A 227 1.97 2.87 9.90
C ILE A 227 0.90 3.96 9.84
N ASN A 228 -0.06 3.82 8.92
CA ASN A 228 -1.23 4.68 8.81
C ASN A 228 -2.45 3.93 9.35
N SER A 229 -2.98 4.39 10.47
CA SER A 229 -4.10 3.75 11.19
C SER A 229 -5.06 4.77 11.79
N VAL A 230 -6.25 4.31 12.17
CA VAL A 230 -7.27 5.15 12.84
C VAL A 230 -7.20 4.95 14.34
N ASP A 231 -7.04 6.05 15.08
CA ASP A 231 -7.03 6.07 16.54
C ASP A 231 -8.44 6.20 17.09
N ASN A 232 -8.88 5.19 17.85
CA ASN A 232 -10.16 5.19 18.58
C ASN A 232 -11.33 5.78 17.76
N GLU A 233 -11.37 5.50 16.45
CA GLU A 233 -12.39 5.98 15.51
C GLU A 233 -12.52 7.52 15.39
N LYS A 234 -11.54 8.26 15.88
CA LYS A 234 -11.61 9.72 15.92
C LYS A 234 -10.69 10.41 14.90
N ARG A 235 -9.50 9.86 14.71
CA ARG A 235 -8.46 10.49 13.89
C ARG A 235 -7.62 9.43 13.18
N ARG A 236 -7.28 9.71 11.94
CA ARG A 236 -6.26 8.94 11.23
C ARG A 236 -4.89 9.55 11.47
N THR A 237 -3.91 8.70 11.78
CA THR A 237 -2.57 9.11 12.19
C THR A 237 -1.53 8.24 11.50
N ILE A 238 -0.46 8.87 11.02
CA ILE A 238 0.72 8.17 10.51
C ILE A 238 1.77 8.18 11.62
N ARG A 239 2.18 7.00 12.05
CA ARG A 239 3.27 6.80 13.01
C ARG A 239 4.49 6.29 12.31
N VAL A 240 5.64 6.83 12.63
CA VAL A 240 6.94 6.39 12.13
C VAL A 240 7.69 5.72 13.26
N TYR A 241 8.13 4.49 13.01
CA TYR A 241 8.95 3.72 13.93
C TYR A 241 10.32 3.50 13.34
N THR A 242 11.33 3.42 14.19
CA THR A 242 12.68 2.96 13.80
C THR A 242 12.66 1.46 13.52
N ARG A 243 13.72 0.95 12.92
CA ARG A 243 13.91 -0.48 12.68
C ARG A 243 13.85 -1.32 13.97
N ASP A 244 14.22 -0.72 15.11
CA ASP A 244 14.20 -1.36 16.42
C ASP A 244 12.81 -1.29 17.10
N GLY A 245 11.81 -0.78 16.40
CA GLY A 245 10.43 -0.68 16.89
C GLY A 245 10.14 0.58 17.72
N GLN A 246 11.11 1.46 17.97
CA GLN A 246 10.88 2.67 18.76
C GLN A 246 10.10 3.71 17.96
N LEU A 247 9.10 4.33 18.57
CA LEU A 247 8.35 5.43 17.97
C LEU A 247 9.25 6.65 17.78
N ASP A 248 9.47 7.04 16.53
CA ASP A 248 10.26 8.22 16.15
C ASP A 248 9.39 9.48 16.06
N SER A 249 8.23 9.37 15.42
CA SER A 249 7.35 10.50 15.23
C SER A 249 5.89 10.11 14.94
N VAL A 250 5.01 11.10 15.08
CA VAL A 250 3.58 11.02 14.76
C VAL A 250 3.20 12.18 13.86
N SER A 251 2.37 11.95 12.84
CA SER A 251 1.98 12.99 11.89
C SER A 251 1.16 14.10 12.54
N GLU A 252 1.36 15.33 12.04
CA GLU A 252 0.44 16.44 12.30
C GLU A 252 -1.00 16.05 11.93
N PRO A 253 -2.00 16.61 12.62
CA PRO A 253 -3.40 16.39 12.26
C PRO A 253 -3.70 16.94 10.87
N VAL A 254 -4.39 16.14 10.05
CA VAL A 254 -4.87 16.54 8.72
C VAL A 254 -6.32 16.09 8.58
N ASP A 255 -7.24 17.03 8.34
CA ASP A 255 -8.64 16.72 8.13
C ASP A 255 -8.83 15.92 6.85
N GLY A 256 -9.62 14.84 6.93
CA GLY A 256 -9.92 14.00 5.79
C GLY A 256 -8.74 13.14 5.30
N LEU A 257 -7.76 12.85 6.15
CA LEU A 257 -6.68 11.91 5.83
C LEU A 257 -7.27 10.51 5.59
N GLU A 258 -6.83 9.81 4.54
CA GLU A 258 -7.25 8.45 4.17
C GLU A 258 -6.13 7.42 4.35
N GLY A 259 -6.47 6.12 4.22
CA GLY A 259 -5.57 5.00 4.55
C GLY A 259 -4.36 4.83 3.63
N ALA A 260 -4.45 5.22 2.36
CA ALA A 260 -3.37 4.99 1.41
C ALA A 260 -2.06 5.66 1.86
N LEU A 261 -0.96 4.91 1.83
CA LEU A 261 0.35 5.33 2.31
C LEU A 261 1.45 4.80 1.40
N SER A 262 2.45 5.62 1.10
CA SER A 262 3.65 5.19 0.41
C SER A 262 4.85 6.03 0.84
N TRP A 263 5.89 5.38 1.37
CA TRP A 263 7.16 6.04 1.61
C TRP A 263 7.93 6.19 0.30
N ARG A 264 8.49 7.36 0.07
CA ARG A 264 9.39 7.59 -1.06
C ARG A 264 10.69 6.81 -0.83
N PRO A 265 11.09 5.89 -1.73
CA PRO A 265 12.24 5.02 -1.49
C PRO A 265 13.52 5.78 -1.13
N ALA A 266 13.80 6.86 -1.84
CA ALA A 266 14.93 7.73 -1.52
C ALA A 266 14.46 8.95 -0.71
N GLY A 267 14.85 9.02 0.57
CA GLY A 267 14.63 10.18 1.42
C GLY A 267 13.57 10.01 2.50
N ASN A 268 13.08 11.12 3.04
CA ASN A 268 12.27 11.17 4.25
C ASN A 268 10.81 11.59 4.01
N LEU A 269 10.31 11.40 2.79
CA LEU A 269 8.98 11.88 2.40
C LEU A 269 7.98 10.73 2.33
N LEU A 270 6.88 10.85 3.05
CA LEU A 270 5.73 9.95 3.01
C LEU A 270 4.59 10.62 2.23
N ALA A 271 3.95 9.89 1.34
CA ALA A 271 2.75 10.32 0.63
C ALA A 271 1.52 9.65 1.21
N SER A 272 0.47 10.42 1.46
CA SER A 272 -0.85 9.94 1.82
C SER A 272 -1.93 10.74 1.11
N VAL A 273 -3.19 10.41 1.32
CA VAL A 273 -4.33 11.03 0.65
C VAL A 273 -5.13 11.85 1.64
N GLN A 274 -5.48 13.07 1.24
CA GLN A 274 -6.46 13.90 1.92
C GLN A 274 -7.71 14.01 1.04
N ARG A 275 -8.87 13.72 1.60
CA ARG A 275 -10.16 13.91 0.95
C ARG A 275 -11.04 14.86 1.73
N LEU A 276 -11.36 15.95 1.11
CA LEU A 276 -12.35 16.92 1.57
C LEU A 276 -13.59 16.88 0.68
N SER A 277 -14.67 17.54 1.10
CA SER A 277 -15.93 17.58 0.34
C SER A 277 -15.81 18.15 -1.07
N ASN A 278 -14.83 19.00 -1.30
CA ASN A 278 -14.63 19.74 -2.56
C ASN A 278 -13.34 19.39 -3.32
N ARG A 279 -12.43 18.60 -2.73
CA ARG A 279 -11.15 18.23 -3.35
C ARG A 279 -10.59 16.95 -2.76
N ALA A 280 -9.77 16.25 -3.55
CA ALA A 280 -8.85 15.24 -3.07
C ALA A 280 -7.42 15.66 -3.42
N SER A 281 -6.50 15.46 -2.50
CA SER A 281 -5.10 15.89 -2.62
C SER A 281 -4.17 14.78 -2.15
N ILE A 282 -2.97 14.73 -2.71
CA ILE A 282 -1.86 13.99 -2.11
C ILE A 282 -1.17 14.92 -1.13
N VAL A 283 -1.06 14.47 0.11
CA VAL A 283 -0.41 15.19 1.22
C VAL A 283 0.90 14.50 1.52
N PHE A 284 1.94 15.28 1.71
CA PHE A 284 3.25 14.77 2.08
C PHE A 284 3.56 15.10 3.53
N PHE A 285 4.19 14.12 4.18
CA PHE A 285 4.75 14.27 5.52
C PHE A 285 6.24 13.99 5.48
N GLU A 286 6.98 14.70 6.29
CA GLU A 286 8.38 14.36 6.57
C GLU A 286 8.44 13.22 7.59
N ARG A 287 9.59 12.56 7.69
CA ARG A 287 9.81 11.50 8.68
C ARG A 287 9.45 11.92 10.11
N ASN A 288 9.72 13.18 10.47
CA ASN A 288 9.42 13.76 11.78
C ASN A 288 7.93 14.06 12.01
N GLY A 289 7.05 13.69 11.08
CA GLY A 289 5.60 13.88 11.15
C GLY A 289 5.10 15.24 10.68
N LEU A 290 5.97 16.18 10.35
CA LEU A 290 5.55 17.50 9.87
C LEU A 290 4.99 17.41 8.44
N ARG A 291 3.90 18.16 8.19
CA ARG A 291 3.34 18.31 6.85
C ARG A 291 4.30 19.10 5.96
N HIS A 292 4.79 18.47 4.90
CA HIS A 292 5.72 19.09 3.95
C HIS A 292 5.00 19.91 2.86
N GLY A 293 3.82 19.47 2.43
CA GLY A 293 3.03 20.13 1.38
C GLY A 293 2.00 19.19 0.80
N ASP A 294 1.30 19.65 -0.23
CA ASP A 294 0.29 18.86 -0.94
C ASP A 294 0.16 19.29 -2.40
N PHE A 295 -0.47 18.44 -3.21
CA PHE A 295 -0.99 18.81 -4.51
C PHE A 295 -2.37 18.21 -4.75
N SER A 296 -3.23 18.97 -5.44
CA SER A 296 -4.59 18.52 -5.74
C SER A 296 -4.61 17.53 -6.89
N LEU A 297 -5.37 16.45 -6.73
CA LEU A 297 -5.68 15.50 -7.79
C LEU A 297 -6.65 16.14 -8.79
N ARG A 298 -6.49 15.80 -10.06
CA ARG A 298 -7.38 16.27 -11.14
C ARG A 298 -8.62 15.37 -11.18
N LEU A 299 -9.61 15.72 -10.37
CA LEU A 299 -10.92 15.09 -10.32
C LEU A 299 -11.99 16.16 -10.55
N ASP A 300 -12.99 15.84 -11.34
CA ASP A 300 -14.19 16.67 -11.44
C ASP A 300 -15.13 16.47 -10.24
N LYS A 301 -16.20 17.27 -10.15
CA LYS A 301 -17.13 17.23 -9.01
C LYS A 301 -17.91 15.91 -8.92
N ASP A 302 -18.20 15.29 -10.05
CA ASP A 302 -18.96 14.06 -10.11
C ASP A 302 -18.03 12.86 -9.81
N GLU A 303 -16.81 12.91 -10.30
CA GLU A 303 -15.74 11.97 -9.95
C GLU A 303 -15.43 12.02 -8.45
N LEU A 304 -15.35 13.20 -7.87
CA LEU A 304 -15.10 13.35 -6.43
C LEU A 304 -16.21 12.71 -5.57
N LYS A 305 -17.45 12.75 -6.05
CA LYS A 305 -18.60 12.15 -5.35
C LYS A 305 -18.72 10.65 -5.59
N SER A 306 -18.52 10.19 -6.83
CA SER A 306 -18.84 8.82 -7.25
C SER A 306 -17.68 7.84 -7.25
N TRP A 307 -16.45 8.33 -7.49
CA TRP A 307 -15.28 7.49 -7.75
C TRP A 307 -14.20 7.55 -6.67
N GLY A 308 -14.40 8.28 -5.76
CA GLY A 308 -13.70 9.05 -4.79
C GLY A 308 -12.55 8.44 -4.07
N SER A 309 -12.32 7.19 -3.84
CA SER A 309 -11.19 6.73 -3.03
C SER A 309 -9.97 6.44 -3.88
N VAL A 310 -8.84 7.01 -3.50
CA VAL A 310 -7.54 6.48 -3.91
C VAL A 310 -7.37 5.14 -3.21
N ILE A 311 -7.19 4.07 -3.98
CA ILE A 311 -7.05 2.72 -3.43
C ILE A 311 -5.63 2.52 -2.91
N THR A 312 -4.64 2.93 -3.72
CA THR A 312 -3.22 2.70 -3.39
C THR A 312 -2.36 3.85 -3.92
N LEU A 313 -1.31 4.13 -3.18
CA LEU A 313 -0.19 4.97 -3.59
C LEU A 313 1.04 4.09 -3.74
N ALA A 314 1.85 4.33 -4.76
CA ALA A 314 3.11 3.63 -4.93
C ALA A 314 4.15 4.51 -5.61
N TRP A 315 5.26 4.79 -4.93
CA TRP A 315 6.45 5.36 -5.54
C TRP A 315 7.19 4.30 -6.34
N ASN A 316 7.73 4.68 -7.48
CA ASN A 316 8.65 3.82 -8.22
C ASN A 316 10.03 3.77 -7.55
N SER A 317 10.86 2.78 -7.93
CA SER A 317 12.12 2.48 -7.25
C SER A 317 13.13 3.63 -7.29
N ASP A 318 13.15 4.48 -8.32
CA ASP A 318 14.02 5.66 -8.42
C ASP A 318 13.42 6.93 -7.78
N SER A 319 12.25 6.83 -7.14
CA SER A 319 11.58 7.96 -6.48
C SER A 319 11.16 9.12 -7.38
N SER A 320 11.08 8.90 -8.69
CA SER A 320 10.75 9.93 -9.68
C SER A 320 9.28 10.02 -10.04
N ILE A 321 8.52 8.93 -9.85
CA ILE A 321 7.11 8.81 -10.22
C ILE A 321 6.29 8.28 -9.05
N LEU A 322 5.22 8.98 -8.71
CA LEU A 322 4.18 8.52 -7.81
C LEU A 322 2.98 8.02 -8.62
N ALA A 323 2.65 6.73 -8.48
CA ALA A 323 1.43 6.17 -9.02
C ALA A 323 0.30 6.35 -8.00
N VAL A 324 -0.81 6.91 -8.46
CA VAL A 324 -2.06 7.10 -7.71
C VAL A 324 -3.12 6.23 -8.35
N GLN A 325 -3.53 5.18 -7.66
CA GLN A 325 -4.50 4.20 -8.15
C GLN A 325 -5.91 4.57 -7.74
N PHE A 326 -6.79 4.67 -8.73
CA PHE A 326 -8.23 4.73 -8.57
C PHE A 326 -8.86 3.42 -9.03
N LYS A 327 -10.15 3.27 -8.81
CA LYS A 327 -10.89 2.07 -9.23
C LYS A 327 -10.88 1.85 -10.75
N ASP A 328 -10.89 2.93 -11.53
CA ASP A 328 -11.02 2.92 -13.00
C ASP A 328 -9.75 3.32 -13.75
N ARG A 329 -8.78 3.90 -13.06
CA ARG A 329 -7.58 4.45 -13.69
C ARG A 329 -6.40 4.52 -12.72
N THR A 330 -5.21 4.72 -13.29
CA THR A 330 -3.99 5.03 -12.55
C THR A 330 -3.40 6.33 -13.09
N GLN A 331 -3.17 7.28 -12.23
CA GLN A 331 -2.47 8.53 -12.56
C GLN A 331 -1.00 8.42 -12.15
N LEU A 332 -0.11 8.79 -13.06
CA LEU A 332 1.33 8.83 -12.83
C LEU A 332 1.76 10.29 -12.70
N TRP A 333 2.26 10.64 -11.53
CA TRP A 333 2.67 11.99 -11.18
C TRP A 333 4.19 12.08 -11.03
N THR A 334 4.77 13.17 -11.51
CA THR A 334 6.21 13.46 -11.39
C THR A 334 6.42 14.89 -10.93
N MET A 335 7.52 15.14 -10.25
CA MET A 335 7.89 16.48 -9.80
C MET A 335 8.88 17.12 -10.78
N LYS A 336 8.65 18.40 -11.11
CA LYS A 336 9.58 19.24 -11.85
C LYS A 336 9.47 20.67 -11.32
N ASN A 337 10.61 21.31 -11.06
CA ASN A 337 10.65 22.68 -10.53
C ASN A 337 9.77 22.87 -9.28
N TYR A 338 9.85 21.90 -8.33
CA TYR A 338 9.08 21.89 -7.08
C TYR A 338 7.55 21.78 -7.23
N HIS A 339 7.04 21.48 -8.43
CA HIS A 339 5.62 21.24 -8.69
C HIS A 339 5.37 19.83 -9.18
N TYR A 340 4.25 19.24 -8.78
CA TYR A 340 3.78 17.96 -9.27
C TYR A 340 2.94 18.10 -10.52
N TYR A 341 3.24 17.28 -11.52
CA TYR A 341 2.56 17.26 -12.81
C TYR A 341 2.02 15.87 -13.08
N LEU A 342 0.78 15.81 -13.56
CA LEU A 342 0.23 14.58 -14.12
C LEU A 342 0.99 14.26 -15.41
N LYS A 343 1.83 13.22 -15.35
CA LYS A 343 2.64 12.77 -16.48
C LYS A 343 1.84 11.92 -17.44
N LYS A 344 1.03 11.02 -16.91
CA LYS A 344 0.18 10.12 -17.69
C LYS A 344 -1.00 9.66 -16.86
N GLU A 345 -2.13 9.50 -17.51
CA GLU A 345 -3.29 8.78 -17.00
C GLU A 345 -3.49 7.52 -17.81
N ILE A 346 -3.59 6.38 -17.14
CA ILE A 346 -3.80 5.08 -17.75
C ILE A 346 -5.18 4.60 -17.31
N LYS A 347 -6.15 4.71 -18.21
CA LYS A 347 -7.51 4.19 -17.99
C LYS A 347 -7.51 2.68 -18.15
N ASN A 348 -8.43 2.01 -17.50
CA ASN A 348 -8.61 0.58 -17.67
C ASN A 348 -9.05 0.28 -19.10
N LEU A 349 -8.39 -0.69 -19.73
CA LEU A 349 -8.57 -0.99 -21.17
C LEU A 349 -9.89 -1.66 -21.49
N GLN A 350 -10.56 -2.24 -20.53
CA GLN A 350 -11.82 -2.97 -20.73
C GLN A 350 -12.93 -2.41 -19.86
N GLN A 351 -14.07 -2.30 -20.46
CA GLN A 351 -15.40 -1.96 -19.96
C GLN A 351 -15.54 -1.73 -18.45
N LYS A 352 -16.29 -0.75 -18.07
CA LYS A 352 -16.67 -0.22 -16.73
C LYS A 352 -16.91 -1.24 -15.59
N THR A 353 -16.69 -2.54 -15.80
CA THR A 353 -17.07 -3.63 -14.91
C THR A 353 -15.92 -4.26 -14.13
N GLU A 354 -14.66 -4.11 -14.58
CA GLU A 354 -13.54 -4.79 -13.93
C GLU A 354 -12.73 -3.82 -13.05
N PRO A 355 -12.84 -3.92 -11.71
CA PRO A 355 -12.07 -3.06 -10.83
C PRO A 355 -10.57 -3.41 -10.89
N LEU A 356 -9.73 -2.39 -10.91
CA LEU A 356 -8.30 -2.52 -10.71
C LEU A 356 -8.05 -2.90 -9.23
N LEU A 357 -7.41 -4.03 -8.99
CA LEU A 357 -7.21 -4.58 -7.65
C LEU A 357 -5.90 -4.14 -7.02
N SER A 358 -4.81 -4.13 -7.78
CA SER A 358 -3.52 -3.69 -7.27
C SER A 358 -2.60 -3.15 -8.36
N ILE A 359 -1.65 -2.33 -7.93
CA ILE A 359 -0.51 -1.90 -8.74
C ILE A 359 0.77 -2.19 -7.97
N LYS A 360 1.81 -2.58 -8.68
CA LYS A 360 3.14 -2.77 -8.09
C LYS A 360 4.23 -2.37 -9.07
N TRP A 361 5.13 -1.50 -8.64
CA TRP A 361 6.31 -1.16 -9.40
C TRP A 361 7.33 -2.30 -9.33
N HIS A 362 8.08 -2.49 -10.42
CA HIS A 362 9.23 -3.38 -10.40
C HIS A 362 10.30 -2.78 -9.47
N PRO A 363 10.87 -3.55 -8.53
CA PRO A 363 11.82 -3.02 -7.56
C PRO A 363 13.07 -2.40 -8.17
N GLU A 364 13.59 -2.97 -9.26
CA GLU A 364 14.84 -2.53 -9.91
C GLU A 364 14.61 -1.72 -11.19
N LYS A 365 13.47 -1.94 -11.88
CA LYS A 365 13.16 -1.26 -13.15
C LYS A 365 12.16 -0.13 -12.91
N PRO A 366 12.61 1.13 -12.77
CA PRO A 366 11.77 2.22 -12.27
C PRO A 366 10.58 2.60 -13.17
N TYR A 367 10.58 2.15 -14.43
CA TYR A 367 9.50 2.46 -15.39
C TYR A 367 8.62 1.26 -15.72
N MET A 368 8.76 0.17 -15.00
CA MET A 368 7.94 -1.03 -15.18
C MET A 368 6.88 -1.11 -14.08
N LEU A 369 5.62 -0.98 -14.46
CA LEU A 369 4.46 -1.00 -13.57
C LEU A 369 3.56 -2.17 -13.92
N HIS A 370 3.27 -3.01 -12.96
CA HIS A 370 2.30 -4.09 -13.07
C HIS A 370 0.94 -3.66 -12.53
N LYS A 371 -0.13 -4.08 -13.20
CA LYS A 371 -1.51 -3.82 -12.82
C LYS A 371 -2.30 -5.12 -12.84
N CYS A 372 -3.01 -5.38 -11.77
CA CYS A 372 -3.89 -6.52 -11.65
C CYS A 372 -5.35 -6.07 -11.64
N TYR A 373 -6.20 -6.74 -12.43
CA TYR A 373 -7.64 -6.48 -12.53
C TYR A 373 -8.43 -7.71 -12.10
N SER A 374 -9.63 -7.51 -11.55
CA SER A 374 -10.59 -8.59 -11.35
C SER A 374 -11.31 -8.87 -12.67
N GLY A 375 -11.15 -10.06 -13.22
CA GLY A 375 -11.91 -10.50 -14.39
C GLY A 375 -13.20 -11.19 -13.99
N LYS A 376 -14.38 -10.72 -14.45
CA LYS A 376 -15.59 -11.53 -14.47
C LYS A 376 -15.63 -12.31 -15.77
N LEU A 377 -15.70 -13.63 -15.69
CA LEU A 377 -16.10 -14.46 -16.84
C LEU A 377 -17.54 -14.10 -17.21
N ILE A 378 -17.72 -13.40 -18.32
CA ILE A 378 -19.02 -13.28 -18.96
C ILE A 378 -19.20 -14.57 -19.74
N HIS A 379 -20.01 -15.51 -19.22
CA HIS A 379 -20.55 -16.60 -20.04
C HIS A 379 -21.48 -15.97 -21.07
N SER A 380 -21.04 -15.93 -22.32
CA SER A 380 -21.89 -15.67 -23.48
C SER A 380 -22.57 -16.96 -23.91
#